data_63f14287ad2597c3a1b03f0f87b65129
#
_entry.id   63f14287ad2597c3a1b03f0f87b65129
#
_cell.length_a   1.000
_cell.length_b   1.000
_cell.length_c   1.000
_cell.angle_alpha   90.00
_cell.angle_beta   90.00
_cell.angle_gamma   90.00
#
_symmetry.space_group_name_H-M   'P 1'
#
loop_
_entity.id
_entity.type
_entity.pdbx_description
1 polymer ?
#
loop_
_entity_poly.entity_id
_entity_poly.type
_entity_poly.pdbx_seq_one_letter_code
_entity_poly.pdbx_strand_id
1 'polypeptide(L)'
;MKFAILDAFAGYTFKYSKWNGSSWSPTETKTIANGNDDAFFNYFSFDTGEKVPDLEPSRSAWDLVFTKYYTFYMGVQMYPLSGAIQSPNIKVAMVQPESQETAAYSLPASNSFSGNITTVGHSWKGIGTVKPDVVYYIKKGNDYYRMYFVTNGGASTGNMYFKYKKITATLGITEVGKKASFGIYPNPAPADKKVTVIFDIKEKSGNKGNVEVYDLTGKKVYAAELINQAGFYKQDMNLSHLPSGNYMVKITYGGSSETKKLIVK
;
A
#
# COMPACT_ATOMS: atom_id res chain seq x y z
N MET A 1 -33.87 -0.71 -23.55
CA MET A 1 -33.19 0.54 -23.91
C MET A 1 -32.05 0.23 -24.88
N LYS A 2 -31.76 1.13 -25.82
CA LYS A 2 -30.57 1.13 -26.66
C LYS A 2 -29.89 2.49 -26.55
N PHE A 3 -28.53 2.50 -26.60
CA PHE A 3 -27.76 3.73 -26.62
C PHE A 3 -26.47 3.56 -27.43
N ALA A 4 -25.90 4.69 -27.84
CA ALA A 4 -24.61 4.72 -28.54
C ALA A 4 -23.83 5.95 -28.09
N ILE A 5 -22.54 5.79 -27.79
CA ILE A 5 -21.61 6.87 -27.52
C ILE A 5 -21.20 7.49 -28.86
N LEU A 6 -21.26 8.80 -28.96
CA LEU A 6 -20.88 9.57 -30.13
C LEU A 6 -19.50 10.23 -29.97
N ASP A 7 -19.18 10.69 -28.74
CA ASP A 7 -17.91 11.32 -28.40
C ASP A 7 -17.59 11.08 -26.92
N ALA A 8 -16.29 11.01 -26.58
CA ALA A 8 -15.81 10.75 -25.22
C ALA A 8 -14.53 11.54 -24.85
N PHE A 9 -14.16 12.61 -25.57
CA PHE A 9 -12.91 13.32 -25.31
C PHE A 9 -13.02 14.45 -24.29
N ALA A 10 -13.99 15.33 -24.44
CA ALA A 10 -14.21 16.46 -23.51
C ALA A 10 -15.35 16.19 -22.52
N GLY A 11 -15.83 14.99 -22.49
CA GLY A 11 -17.01 14.51 -21.79
C GLY A 11 -17.62 13.37 -22.58
N TYR A 12 -18.85 13.04 -22.30
CA TYR A 12 -19.55 11.96 -23.00
C TYR A 12 -20.76 12.54 -23.75
N THR A 13 -20.75 12.46 -25.08
CA THR A 13 -21.95 12.71 -25.90
C THR A 13 -22.49 11.37 -26.36
N PHE A 14 -23.75 11.09 -26.06
CA PHE A 14 -24.40 9.85 -26.44
C PHE A 14 -25.86 10.08 -26.79
N LYS A 15 -26.40 9.13 -27.55
CA LYS A 15 -27.82 9.09 -27.89
C LYS A 15 -28.46 7.82 -27.36
N TYR A 16 -29.71 7.90 -26.97
CA TYR A 16 -30.46 6.75 -26.49
C TYR A 16 -31.96 6.82 -26.84
N SER A 17 -32.61 5.66 -26.82
CA SER A 17 -34.07 5.50 -26.91
C SER A 17 -34.53 4.47 -25.90
N LYS A 18 -35.72 4.67 -25.33
CA LYS A 18 -36.35 3.76 -24.39
C LYS A 18 -37.38 2.90 -25.11
N TRP A 19 -37.47 1.64 -24.72
CA TRP A 19 -38.53 0.74 -25.17
C TRP A 19 -39.68 0.74 -24.15
N ASN A 20 -40.90 1.02 -24.60
CA ASN A 20 -42.10 1.08 -23.74
C ASN A 20 -42.92 -0.21 -23.73
N GLY A 21 -42.42 -1.28 -24.37
CA GLY A 21 -43.16 -2.54 -24.54
C GLY A 21 -43.73 -2.74 -25.93
N SER A 22 -43.95 -1.67 -26.71
CA SER A 22 -44.52 -1.72 -28.05
C SER A 22 -43.75 -0.89 -29.07
N SER A 23 -43.11 0.19 -28.67
CA SER A 23 -42.41 1.08 -29.61
C SER A 23 -41.17 1.71 -28.90
N TRP A 24 -40.23 2.22 -29.72
CA TRP A 24 -39.12 3.00 -29.27
C TRP A 24 -39.52 4.45 -29.11
N SER A 25 -39.09 5.07 -27.99
CA SER A 25 -39.21 6.53 -27.84
C SER A 25 -38.39 7.25 -28.92
N PRO A 26 -38.69 8.53 -29.19
CA PRO A 26 -37.77 9.37 -29.95
C PRO A 26 -36.36 9.29 -29.40
N THR A 27 -35.37 9.39 -30.30
CA THR A 27 -33.96 9.37 -29.89
C THR A 27 -33.62 10.69 -29.23
N GLU A 28 -33.12 10.62 -28.02
CA GLU A 28 -32.54 11.74 -27.28
C GLU A 28 -31.01 11.74 -27.41
N THR A 29 -30.44 12.92 -27.52
CA THR A 29 -28.99 13.13 -27.45
C THR A 29 -28.65 13.93 -26.20
N LYS A 30 -27.72 13.42 -25.42
CA LYS A 30 -27.23 14.07 -24.18
C LYS A 30 -25.73 14.22 -24.20
N THR A 31 -25.26 15.28 -23.56
CA THR A 31 -23.84 15.51 -23.32
C THR A 31 -23.62 15.68 -21.83
N ILE A 32 -22.70 14.89 -21.26
CA ILE A 32 -22.21 15.02 -19.91
C ILE A 32 -20.79 15.55 -20.00
N ALA A 33 -20.58 16.81 -19.64
CA ALA A 33 -19.25 17.35 -19.55
C ALA A 33 -18.45 16.66 -18.41
N ASN A 34 -17.16 16.46 -18.62
CA ASN A 34 -16.26 16.15 -17.54
C ASN A 34 -16.25 17.38 -16.62
N GLY A 35 -16.84 17.24 -15.44
CA GLY A 35 -17.04 18.34 -14.52
C GLY A 35 -15.74 18.74 -13.81
N ASN A 36 -15.78 19.93 -13.19
CA ASN A 36 -14.80 20.37 -12.21
C ASN A 36 -15.15 19.82 -10.81
N ASP A 37 -16.08 18.85 -10.76
CA ASP A 37 -16.40 18.12 -9.54
C ASP A 37 -15.21 17.23 -9.14
N ASP A 38 -15.02 17.07 -7.86
CA ASP A 38 -13.95 16.24 -7.29
C ASP A 38 -14.36 14.73 -7.31
N ALA A 39 -14.82 14.26 -8.49
CA ALA A 39 -15.26 12.90 -8.75
C ALA A 39 -14.44 12.23 -9.87
N PHE A 40 -14.29 10.89 -9.82
CA PHE A 40 -13.63 10.13 -10.88
C PHE A 40 -14.60 9.70 -11.98
N PHE A 41 -15.90 9.58 -11.67
CA PHE A 41 -16.90 9.05 -12.57
C PHE A 41 -18.03 10.05 -12.80
N ASN A 42 -18.64 9.96 -13.98
CA ASN A 42 -19.88 10.65 -14.28
C ASN A 42 -21.03 9.63 -14.21
N TYR A 43 -22.08 10.00 -13.51
CA TYR A 43 -23.27 9.17 -13.36
C TYR A 43 -24.44 9.82 -14.11
N PHE A 44 -25.22 9.01 -14.80
CA PHE A 44 -26.38 9.45 -15.55
C PHE A 44 -27.59 8.56 -15.27
N SER A 45 -28.72 9.17 -14.99
CA SER A 45 -29.98 8.46 -14.85
C SER A 45 -30.78 8.54 -16.15
N PHE A 46 -31.05 7.41 -16.74
CA PHE A 46 -31.96 7.35 -17.90
C PHE A 46 -33.39 7.65 -17.52
N ASP A 47 -33.80 7.55 -16.26
CA ASP A 47 -35.16 7.85 -15.83
C ASP A 47 -35.42 9.35 -15.76
N THR A 48 -34.46 10.11 -15.22
CA THR A 48 -34.56 11.57 -15.17
C THR A 48 -34.04 12.25 -16.42
N GLY A 49 -33.17 11.57 -17.21
CA GLY A 49 -32.52 12.13 -18.37
C GLY A 49 -31.41 13.14 -18.00
N GLU A 50 -30.88 13.06 -16.78
CA GLU A 50 -29.94 14.03 -16.21
C GLU A 50 -28.70 13.36 -15.61
N LYS A 51 -27.60 14.13 -15.49
CA LYS A 51 -26.44 13.75 -14.68
C LYS A 51 -26.89 13.65 -13.22
N VAL A 52 -26.45 12.58 -12.52
CA VAL A 52 -26.71 12.41 -11.09
C VAL A 52 -25.46 12.88 -10.34
N PRO A 53 -25.55 13.98 -9.59
CA PRO A 53 -24.43 14.49 -8.80
C PRO A 53 -24.23 13.69 -7.51
N ASP A 54 -23.10 13.86 -6.88
CA ASP A 54 -22.80 13.46 -5.48
C ASP A 54 -23.01 11.97 -5.17
N LEU A 55 -22.87 11.08 -6.16
CA LEU A 55 -22.97 9.64 -5.96
C LEU A 55 -21.68 8.97 -5.47
N GLU A 56 -20.56 9.62 -5.63
CA GLU A 56 -19.30 9.13 -5.09
C GLU A 56 -18.65 10.14 -4.15
N PRO A 57 -17.83 9.67 -3.20
CA PRO A 57 -17.02 10.56 -2.39
C PRO A 57 -16.02 11.33 -3.25
N SER A 58 -15.53 12.46 -2.72
CA SER A 58 -14.43 13.22 -3.30
C SER A 58 -13.24 12.31 -3.62
N ARG A 59 -12.51 12.61 -4.70
CA ARG A 59 -11.35 11.81 -5.17
C ARG A 59 -10.33 11.52 -4.07
N SER A 60 -10.15 12.47 -3.16
CA SER A 60 -9.19 12.35 -2.05
C SER A 60 -9.75 11.52 -0.88
N ALA A 61 -11.05 11.28 -0.83
CA ALA A 61 -11.72 10.69 0.33
C ALA A 61 -11.79 9.16 0.33
N TRP A 62 -11.42 8.50 -0.77
CA TRP A 62 -11.46 7.04 -0.83
C TRP A 62 -10.21 6.43 -1.45
N ASP A 63 -9.91 5.20 -1.08
CA ASP A 63 -8.74 4.45 -1.51
C ASP A 63 -9.11 3.17 -2.28
N LEU A 64 -10.14 2.49 -1.86
CA LEU A 64 -10.62 1.24 -2.47
C LEU A 64 -12.14 1.28 -2.66
N VAL A 65 -12.62 0.82 -3.80
CA VAL A 65 -14.03 0.54 -4.05
C VAL A 65 -14.22 -0.96 -4.27
N PHE A 66 -15.17 -1.54 -3.55
CA PHE A 66 -15.54 -2.95 -3.65
C PHE A 66 -16.72 -3.06 -4.60
N THR A 67 -16.51 -3.70 -5.75
CA THR A 67 -17.50 -3.70 -6.84
C THR A 67 -17.40 -4.94 -7.71
N LYS A 68 -18.37 -5.10 -8.61
CA LYS A 68 -18.25 -5.99 -9.75
C LYS A 68 -17.71 -5.20 -10.93
N TYR A 69 -16.71 -5.73 -11.60
CA TYR A 69 -16.13 -5.15 -12.80
C TYR A 69 -15.86 -6.23 -13.84
N TYR A 70 -15.85 -5.84 -15.11
CA TYR A 70 -15.51 -6.74 -16.18
C TYR A 70 -14.00 -6.84 -16.34
N THR A 71 -13.49 -8.04 -16.42
CA THR A 71 -12.08 -8.32 -16.70
C THR A 71 -11.96 -9.46 -17.70
N PHE A 72 -10.85 -9.49 -18.41
CA PHE A 72 -10.55 -10.59 -19.32
C PHE A 72 -10.09 -11.80 -18.52
N TYR A 73 -10.99 -12.75 -18.32
CA TYR A 73 -10.78 -13.88 -17.42
C TYR A 73 -10.20 -15.07 -18.18
N MET A 74 -9.15 -15.67 -17.63
CA MET A 74 -8.43 -16.84 -18.21
C MET A 74 -7.98 -16.67 -19.67
N GLY A 75 -7.83 -15.43 -20.16
CA GLY A 75 -7.42 -15.17 -21.53
C GLY A 75 -8.48 -15.49 -22.58
N VAL A 76 -9.75 -15.73 -22.19
CA VAL A 76 -10.79 -16.23 -23.10
C VAL A 76 -11.89 -15.22 -23.36
N GLN A 77 -12.43 -14.61 -22.30
CA GLN A 77 -13.59 -13.73 -22.41
C GLN A 77 -13.68 -12.68 -21.32
N MET A 78 -14.43 -11.62 -21.60
CA MET A 78 -14.81 -10.63 -20.59
C MET A 78 -15.81 -11.26 -19.61
N TYR A 79 -15.48 -11.24 -18.32
CA TYR A 79 -16.28 -11.84 -17.28
C TYR A 79 -16.48 -10.88 -16.10
N PRO A 80 -17.69 -10.75 -15.54
CA PRO A 80 -17.93 -9.91 -14.37
C PRO A 80 -17.41 -10.60 -13.10
N LEU A 81 -16.41 -10.01 -12.46
CA LEU A 81 -15.86 -10.47 -11.21
C LEU A 81 -16.06 -9.44 -10.11
N SER A 82 -16.39 -9.90 -8.92
CA SER A 82 -16.35 -9.06 -7.73
C SER A 82 -14.90 -8.92 -7.25
N GLY A 83 -14.52 -7.73 -6.84
CA GLY A 83 -13.18 -7.46 -6.34
C GLY A 83 -13.04 -6.05 -5.78
N ALA A 84 -11.81 -5.61 -5.61
CA ALA A 84 -11.50 -4.27 -5.16
C ALA A 84 -10.73 -3.52 -6.23
N ILE A 85 -11.21 -2.35 -6.60
CA ILE A 85 -10.53 -1.42 -7.51
C ILE A 85 -9.91 -0.31 -6.66
N GLN A 86 -8.65 0.00 -6.92
CA GLN A 86 -7.93 1.05 -6.21
C GLN A 86 -8.17 2.43 -6.84
N SER A 87 -8.20 3.45 -5.97
CA SER A 87 -8.19 4.84 -6.39
C SER A 87 -6.89 5.19 -7.11
N PRO A 88 -6.91 6.08 -8.12
CA PRO A 88 -5.71 6.63 -8.73
C PRO A 88 -4.76 7.36 -7.75
N ASN A 89 -5.25 7.72 -6.56
CA ASN A 89 -4.47 8.42 -5.54
C ASN A 89 -3.51 7.51 -4.77
N ILE A 90 -3.62 6.21 -4.93
CA ILE A 90 -2.77 5.24 -4.26
C ILE A 90 -1.99 4.38 -5.25
N LYS A 91 -0.92 3.80 -4.78
CA LYS A 91 -0.19 2.75 -5.50
C LYS A 91 -0.17 1.49 -4.67
N VAL A 92 -0.28 0.35 -5.30
CA VAL A 92 -0.35 -0.95 -4.63
C VAL A 92 0.71 -1.89 -5.16
N ALA A 93 1.37 -2.61 -4.24
CA ALA A 93 2.21 -3.76 -4.55
C ALA A 93 1.55 -5.02 -3.99
N MET A 94 1.38 -6.04 -4.80
CA MET A 94 0.96 -7.37 -4.36
C MET A 94 2.19 -8.23 -4.11
N VAL A 95 2.22 -8.90 -2.98
CA VAL A 95 3.27 -9.85 -2.62
C VAL A 95 2.65 -11.23 -2.42
N GLN A 96 3.21 -12.20 -3.11
CA GLN A 96 2.83 -13.61 -3.03
C GLN A 96 4.03 -14.49 -3.40
N PRO A 97 4.41 -15.49 -2.57
CA PRO A 97 3.77 -15.82 -1.28
C PRO A 97 4.26 -14.91 -0.14
N GLU A 98 3.34 -14.48 0.72
CA GLU A 98 3.65 -13.87 2.01
C GLU A 98 2.63 -14.32 3.06
N SER A 99 3.08 -14.75 4.24
CA SER A 99 2.17 -15.11 5.33
C SER A 99 1.39 -13.89 5.81
N GLN A 100 0.07 -14.01 5.84
CA GLN A 100 -0.83 -12.95 6.32
C GLN A 100 -0.64 -12.65 7.82
N GLU A 101 -0.29 -13.66 8.59
CA GLU A 101 -0.15 -13.57 10.07
C GLU A 101 1.29 -13.24 10.51
N THR A 102 2.24 -13.06 9.59
CA THR A 102 3.60 -12.74 10.00
C THR A 102 3.69 -11.34 10.64
N ALA A 103 4.43 -11.26 11.73
CA ALA A 103 4.83 -9.98 12.33
C ALA A 103 6.03 -9.36 11.63
N ALA A 104 6.84 -10.19 10.96
CA ALA A 104 8.02 -9.77 10.20
C ALA A 104 7.65 -9.63 8.71
N TYR A 105 7.70 -8.43 8.19
CA TYR A 105 7.46 -8.12 6.78
C TYR A 105 8.38 -6.99 6.34
N SER A 106 8.73 -6.98 5.07
CA SER A 106 9.52 -5.92 4.45
C SER A 106 8.66 -5.15 3.44
N LEU A 107 8.85 -3.84 3.37
CA LEU A 107 8.23 -3.06 2.30
C LEU A 107 8.78 -3.55 0.95
N PRO A 108 7.90 -3.80 -0.03
CA PRO A 108 8.33 -4.07 -1.40
C PRO A 108 9.18 -2.93 -1.97
N ALA A 109 10.03 -3.25 -2.92
CA ALA A 109 10.80 -2.24 -3.65
C ALA A 109 9.89 -1.18 -4.27
N SER A 110 10.36 0.06 -4.36
CA SER A 110 9.53 1.19 -4.82
C SER A 110 8.96 1.00 -6.24
N ASN A 111 9.66 0.29 -7.09
CA ASN A 111 9.23 -0.05 -8.46
C ASN A 111 8.17 -1.16 -8.52
N SER A 112 7.90 -1.85 -7.41
CA SER A 112 6.83 -2.87 -7.32
C SER A 112 5.44 -2.25 -7.13
N PHE A 113 5.36 -0.96 -6.79
CA PHE A 113 4.09 -0.27 -6.55
C PHE A 113 3.46 0.21 -7.86
N SER A 114 2.34 -0.38 -8.22
CA SER A 114 1.57 -0.10 -9.43
C SER A 114 0.43 0.90 -9.18
N GLY A 115 0.23 1.82 -10.13
CA GLY A 115 -0.96 2.66 -10.20
C GLY A 115 -2.12 2.05 -11.00
N ASN A 116 -1.99 0.80 -11.47
CA ASN A 116 -3.07 0.14 -12.17
C ASN A 116 -4.25 -0.08 -11.23
N ILE A 117 -5.42 0.40 -11.61
CA ILE A 117 -6.64 0.36 -10.79
C ILE A 117 -7.08 -1.06 -10.41
N THR A 118 -6.66 -2.07 -11.13
CA THR A 118 -6.98 -3.48 -10.90
C THR A 118 -5.84 -4.27 -10.22
N THR A 119 -4.82 -3.60 -9.67
CA THR A 119 -3.72 -4.31 -8.99
C THR A 119 -4.21 -5.15 -7.82
N VAL A 120 -5.15 -4.66 -7.02
CA VAL A 120 -5.85 -5.46 -6.02
C VAL A 120 -6.78 -6.44 -6.71
N GLY A 121 -7.72 -5.93 -7.49
CA GLY A 121 -8.61 -6.68 -8.33
C GLY A 121 -9.29 -7.85 -7.61
N HIS A 122 -9.13 -9.03 -8.19
CA HIS A 122 -9.66 -10.30 -7.67
C HIS A 122 -8.56 -11.34 -7.39
N SER A 123 -7.29 -10.95 -7.48
CA SER A 123 -6.13 -11.88 -7.36
C SER A 123 -6.00 -12.55 -6.00
N TRP A 124 -6.58 -11.94 -4.96
CA TRP A 124 -6.59 -12.44 -3.58
C TRP A 124 -7.52 -13.64 -3.34
N LYS A 125 -8.34 -14.00 -4.31
CA LYS A 125 -9.30 -15.11 -4.16
C LYS A 125 -9.13 -16.18 -5.23
N GLY A 126 -9.49 -17.41 -4.86
CA GLY A 126 -9.76 -18.52 -5.73
C GLY A 126 -11.27 -18.75 -5.87
N ILE A 127 -11.65 -19.94 -6.35
CA ILE A 127 -13.06 -20.35 -6.42
C ILE A 127 -13.55 -20.64 -4.98
N GLY A 128 -14.43 -19.76 -4.47
CA GLY A 128 -15.04 -19.92 -3.14
C GLY A 128 -14.11 -19.73 -1.94
N THR A 129 -12.86 -19.35 -2.14
CA THR A 129 -11.86 -19.23 -1.06
C THR A 129 -11.05 -17.94 -1.18
N VAL A 130 -10.46 -17.51 -0.06
CA VAL A 130 -9.44 -16.47 -0.02
C VAL A 130 -8.08 -17.14 0.01
N LYS A 131 -7.11 -16.63 -0.75
CA LYS A 131 -5.73 -17.12 -0.74
C LYS A 131 -5.04 -16.63 0.54
N PRO A 132 -4.47 -17.54 1.35
CA PRO A 132 -3.90 -17.18 2.65
C PRO A 132 -2.51 -16.53 2.55
N ASP A 133 -1.92 -16.52 1.37
CA ASP A 133 -0.54 -16.10 1.10
C ASP A 133 -0.44 -14.86 0.21
N VAL A 134 -1.56 -14.15 0.00
CA VAL A 134 -1.59 -12.89 -0.76
C VAL A 134 -1.72 -11.72 0.20
N VAL A 135 -0.77 -10.79 0.10
CA VAL A 135 -0.71 -9.57 0.88
C VAL A 135 -0.52 -8.36 -0.05
N TYR A 136 -1.15 -7.26 0.28
CA TYR A 136 -1.03 -6.00 -0.44
C TYR A 136 -0.36 -4.95 0.42
N TYR A 137 0.55 -4.21 -0.19
CA TYR A 137 1.15 -3.02 0.37
C TYR A 137 0.62 -1.81 -0.39
N ILE A 138 0.01 -0.89 0.33
CA ILE A 138 -0.64 0.30 -0.22
C ILE A 138 0.21 1.50 0.15
N LYS A 139 0.59 2.31 -0.84
CA LYS A 139 1.27 3.59 -0.66
C LYS A 139 0.30 4.72 -0.94
N LYS A 140 0.08 5.60 0.06
CA LYS A 140 -0.71 6.82 -0.03
C LYS A 140 0.13 8.01 0.42
N GLY A 141 0.62 8.80 -0.52
CA GLY A 141 1.61 9.84 -0.22
C GLY A 141 2.87 9.24 0.41
N ASN A 142 3.16 9.65 1.64
CA ASN A 142 4.29 9.13 2.43
C ASN A 142 3.92 7.97 3.36
N ASP A 143 2.65 7.63 3.42
CA ASP A 143 2.15 6.57 4.29
C ASP A 143 2.09 5.23 3.56
N TYR A 144 2.32 4.17 4.32
CA TYR A 144 2.21 2.82 3.85
C TYR A 144 1.24 2.02 4.72
N TYR A 145 0.50 1.11 4.07
CA TYR A 145 -0.42 0.20 4.75
C TYR A 145 -0.16 -1.21 4.25
N ARG A 146 -0.27 -2.18 5.14
CA ARG A 146 -0.28 -3.60 4.81
C ARG A 146 -1.70 -4.11 4.95
N MET A 147 -2.22 -4.79 3.93
CA MET A 147 -3.60 -5.26 3.85
C MET A 147 -3.66 -6.69 3.31
N TYR A 148 -4.59 -7.47 3.81
CA TYR A 148 -4.94 -8.79 3.26
C TYR A 148 -6.40 -9.13 3.50
N PHE A 149 -6.96 -9.95 2.61
CA PHE A 149 -8.34 -10.41 2.73
C PHE A 149 -8.44 -11.63 3.64
N VAL A 150 -9.53 -11.72 4.40
CA VAL A 150 -9.76 -12.78 5.39
C VAL A 150 -10.87 -13.71 4.93
N THR A 151 -12.01 -13.13 4.49
CA THR A 151 -13.12 -13.90 3.96
C THR A 151 -13.79 -13.16 2.80
N ASN A 152 -14.56 -13.93 2.02
CA ASN A 152 -15.36 -13.43 0.91
C ASN A 152 -16.75 -14.06 0.97
N GLY A 153 -17.77 -13.22 1.15
CA GLY A 153 -19.18 -13.64 1.17
C GLY A 153 -19.76 -14.01 -0.21
N GLY A 154 -18.91 -13.98 -1.26
CA GLY A 154 -19.29 -14.31 -2.62
C GLY A 154 -20.20 -13.28 -3.30
N ALA A 155 -20.73 -13.66 -4.45
CA ALA A 155 -21.55 -12.78 -5.28
C ALA A 155 -22.95 -12.54 -4.70
N SER A 156 -23.42 -13.37 -3.78
CA SER A 156 -24.75 -13.29 -3.18
C SER A 156 -24.89 -12.14 -2.19
N THR A 157 -23.88 -11.94 -1.35
CA THR A 157 -23.91 -10.89 -0.32
C THR A 157 -23.02 -9.69 -0.67
N GLY A 158 -21.97 -9.90 -1.48
CA GLY A 158 -20.98 -8.89 -1.80
C GLY A 158 -20.04 -8.54 -0.66
N ASN A 159 -20.19 -9.14 0.52
CA ASN A 159 -19.38 -8.84 1.70
C ASN A 159 -17.95 -9.34 1.53
N MET A 160 -16.99 -8.45 1.72
CA MET A 160 -15.56 -8.75 1.70
C MET A 160 -14.95 -8.30 3.02
N TYR A 161 -14.24 -9.21 3.69
CA TYR A 161 -13.59 -8.92 4.96
C TYR A 161 -12.09 -8.90 4.76
N PHE A 162 -11.46 -7.84 5.22
CA PHE A 162 -10.01 -7.65 5.13
C PHE A 162 -9.47 -7.05 6.42
N LYS A 163 -8.20 -7.31 6.69
CA LYS A 163 -7.45 -6.65 7.75
C LYS A 163 -6.44 -5.70 7.13
N TYR A 164 -6.23 -4.56 7.77
CA TYR A 164 -5.20 -3.63 7.37
C TYR A 164 -4.56 -2.96 8.59
N LYS A 165 -3.32 -2.52 8.43
CA LYS A 165 -2.64 -1.68 9.41
C LYS A 165 -1.77 -0.66 8.70
N LYS A 166 -1.68 0.54 9.28
CA LYS A 166 -0.68 1.52 8.88
C LYS A 166 0.69 0.99 9.31
N ILE A 167 1.61 0.95 8.36
CA ILE A 167 2.99 0.61 8.61
C ILE A 167 3.79 1.91 8.50
N THR A 168 4.34 2.33 9.62
CA THR A 168 5.25 3.47 9.62
C THR A 168 6.53 3.07 8.91
N ALA A 169 6.91 3.82 7.89
CA ALA A 169 8.23 3.71 7.26
C ALA A 169 9.41 3.91 8.26
N THR A 170 9.08 4.26 9.49
CA THR A 170 10.01 4.55 10.59
C THR A 170 10.47 3.31 11.38
N LEU A 171 9.89 2.14 11.14
CA LEU A 171 10.53 0.88 11.48
C LEU A 171 11.23 0.33 10.23
N GLY A 172 12.05 1.18 9.63
CA GLY A 172 12.91 0.75 8.56
C GLY A 172 13.87 -0.31 9.09
N ILE A 173 13.46 -1.57 9.08
CA ILE A 173 14.42 -2.66 9.00
C ILE A 173 14.96 -2.56 7.59
N THR A 174 16.12 -2.00 7.46
CA THR A 174 16.82 -1.97 6.18
C THR A 174 17.74 -3.16 6.15
N GLU A 175 17.66 -3.93 5.10
CA GLU A 175 18.60 -5.04 4.92
C GLU A 175 20.01 -4.46 4.72
N VAL A 176 20.90 -4.75 5.65
CA VAL A 176 22.35 -4.51 5.46
C VAL A 176 22.89 -5.70 4.69
N GLY A 177 22.80 -5.63 3.38
CA GLY A 177 23.10 -6.76 2.52
C GLY A 177 22.11 -7.92 2.71
N LYS A 178 22.41 -9.08 2.15
CA LYS A 178 21.58 -10.29 2.28
C LYS A 178 21.69 -11.00 3.63
N LYS A 179 22.58 -10.54 4.53
CA LYS A 179 22.97 -11.26 5.75
C LYS A 179 22.34 -10.76 7.03
N ALA A 180 21.90 -9.51 7.07
CA ALA A 180 21.26 -8.93 8.25
C ALA A 180 20.30 -7.80 7.91
N SER A 181 19.37 -7.54 8.82
CA SER A 181 18.48 -6.38 8.79
C SER A 181 18.42 -5.72 10.17
N PHE A 182 18.20 -4.39 10.25
CA PHE A 182 18.17 -3.71 11.54
C PHE A 182 17.22 -2.53 11.63
N GLY A 183 16.82 -2.20 12.86
CA GLY A 183 16.01 -1.05 13.22
C GLY A 183 16.51 -0.37 14.49
N ILE A 184 16.08 0.86 14.73
CA ILE A 184 16.39 1.66 15.91
C ILE A 184 15.08 2.12 16.55
N TYR A 185 14.94 1.86 17.83
CA TYR A 185 13.71 2.19 18.57
C TYR A 185 14.02 2.49 20.05
N PRO A 186 13.32 3.46 20.65
CA PRO A 186 12.49 4.47 20.00
C PRO A 186 13.29 5.56 19.29
N ASN A 187 12.71 6.18 18.27
CA ASN A 187 13.28 7.34 17.59
C ASN A 187 12.14 8.32 17.25
N PRO A 188 12.07 9.50 17.86
CA PRO A 188 13.05 10.12 18.74
C PRO A 188 13.30 9.34 20.04
N ALA A 189 14.53 9.46 20.59
CA ALA A 189 14.91 8.89 21.87
C ALA A 189 14.05 9.51 23.00
N PRO A 190 13.62 8.71 24.00
CA PRO A 190 12.87 9.21 25.16
C PRO A 190 13.74 10.07 26.08
N ALA A 191 13.15 10.62 27.14
CA ALA A 191 13.84 11.51 28.08
C ALA A 191 15.04 10.86 28.80
N ASP A 192 15.01 9.54 29.01
CA ASP A 192 16.12 8.78 29.59
C ASP A 192 17.20 8.41 28.56
N LYS A 193 17.03 8.82 27.30
CA LYS A 193 17.94 8.62 26.18
C LYS A 193 18.40 7.17 25.98
N LYS A 194 17.53 6.22 26.34
CA LYS A 194 17.75 4.81 26.04
C LYS A 194 17.13 4.45 24.71
N VAL A 195 17.93 3.86 23.85
CA VAL A 195 17.54 3.48 22.50
C VAL A 195 17.99 2.03 22.26
N THR A 196 17.15 1.25 21.63
CA THR A 196 17.46 -0.15 21.30
C THR A 196 17.71 -0.29 19.80
N VAL A 197 18.80 -0.93 19.44
CA VAL A 197 19.01 -1.48 18.10
C VAL A 197 18.41 -2.88 18.07
N ILE A 198 17.52 -3.10 17.13
CA ILE A 198 16.91 -4.40 16.86
C ILE A 198 17.54 -4.90 15.56
N PHE A 199 18.05 -6.12 15.54
CA PHE A 199 18.65 -6.70 14.33
C PHE A 199 18.36 -8.19 14.21
N ASP A 200 18.15 -8.61 12.96
CA ASP A 200 17.94 -10.01 12.56
C ASP A 200 19.13 -10.44 11.69
N ILE A 201 19.92 -11.35 12.20
CA ILE A 201 21.07 -11.93 11.51
C ILE A 201 20.62 -13.23 10.86
N LYS A 202 20.54 -13.23 9.52
CA LYS A 202 20.16 -14.42 8.73
C LYS A 202 21.32 -15.41 8.59
N GLU A 203 22.53 -14.88 8.47
CA GLU A 203 23.74 -15.67 8.33
C GLU A 203 24.90 -15.08 9.12
N LYS A 204 25.67 -15.94 9.77
CA LYS A 204 26.92 -15.56 10.42
C LYS A 204 27.88 -14.97 9.40
N SER A 205 28.47 -13.81 9.71
CA SER A 205 29.53 -13.18 8.91
C SER A 205 30.91 -13.63 9.36
N GLY A 206 31.88 -13.58 8.45
CA GLY A 206 33.28 -13.77 8.80
C GLY A 206 33.83 -12.69 9.74
N ASN A 207 33.27 -11.47 9.66
CA ASN A 207 33.63 -10.34 10.51
C ASN A 207 32.49 -10.02 11.48
N LYS A 208 32.85 -9.59 12.69
CA LYS A 208 31.90 -9.05 13.65
C LYS A 208 31.29 -7.76 13.10
N GLY A 209 30.01 -7.56 13.40
CA GLY A 209 29.32 -6.29 13.14
C GLY A 209 29.57 -5.28 14.25
N ASN A 210 29.27 -4.03 13.96
CA ASN A 210 29.29 -2.95 14.95
C ASN A 210 28.16 -1.95 14.73
N VAL A 211 27.77 -1.28 15.82
CA VAL A 211 26.93 -0.09 15.83
C VAL A 211 27.74 1.08 16.33
N GLU A 212 27.70 2.18 15.60
CA GLU A 212 28.41 3.41 15.93
C GLU A 212 27.44 4.59 15.84
N VAL A 213 27.54 5.54 16.77
CA VAL A 213 26.79 6.80 16.72
C VAL A 213 27.75 7.95 16.52
N TYR A 214 27.38 8.84 15.59
CA TYR A 214 28.14 10.02 15.25
C TYR A 214 27.30 11.28 15.47
N ASP A 215 27.91 12.34 15.92
CA ASP A 215 27.31 13.68 15.89
C ASP A 215 27.37 14.28 14.47
N LEU A 216 26.79 15.46 14.28
CA LEU A 216 26.77 16.14 12.99
C LEU A 216 28.15 16.63 12.51
N THR A 217 29.16 16.67 13.39
CA THR A 217 30.55 16.99 13.02
C THR A 217 31.33 15.78 12.54
N GLY A 218 30.71 14.57 12.61
CA GLY A 218 31.35 13.31 12.26
C GLY A 218 32.16 12.68 13.40
N LYS A 219 32.08 13.26 14.62
CA LYS A 219 32.74 12.68 15.80
C LYS A 219 31.94 11.47 16.28
N LYS A 220 32.62 10.35 16.47
CA LYS A 220 32.02 9.14 17.05
C LYS A 220 31.79 9.34 18.55
N VAL A 221 30.55 9.19 18.98
CA VAL A 221 30.09 9.43 20.36
C VAL A 221 29.65 8.15 21.08
N TYR A 222 29.44 7.07 20.34
CA TYR A 222 29.11 5.74 20.86
C TYR A 222 29.59 4.66 19.91
N ALA A 223 30.00 3.50 20.44
CA ALA A 223 30.27 2.30 19.64
C ALA A 223 30.04 1.03 20.48
N ALA A 224 29.52 -0.02 19.84
CA ALA A 224 29.39 -1.35 20.41
C ALA A 224 29.50 -2.42 19.32
N GLU A 225 30.01 -3.60 19.69
CA GLU A 225 30.01 -4.76 18.80
C GLU A 225 28.63 -5.41 18.77
N LEU A 226 28.23 -5.92 17.60
CA LEU A 226 27.02 -6.72 17.42
C LEU A 226 27.34 -8.21 17.61
N ILE A 227 26.35 -8.95 18.10
CA ILE A 227 26.41 -10.43 18.15
C ILE A 227 26.57 -10.95 16.72
N ASN A 228 27.51 -11.88 16.52
CA ASN A 228 27.77 -12.50 15.23
C ASN A 228 27.29 -13.96 15.19
N GLN A 229 25.99 -14.13 15.36
CA GLN A 229 25.32 -15.42 15.31
C GLN A 229 23.95 -15.24 14.67
N ALA A 230 23.48 -16.20 13.88
CA ALA A 230 22.13 -16.14 13.30
C ALA A 230 21.06 -16.07 14.40
N GLY A 231 20.05 -15.22 14.19
CA GLY A 231 18.95 -15.00 15.13
C GLY A 231 18.54 -13.55 15.26
N PHE A 232 17.49 -13.33 16.06
CA PHE A 232 16.94 -12.02 16.35
C PHE A 232 17.49 -11.50 17.68
N TYR A 233 18.06 -10.30 17.65
CA TYR A 233 18.75 -9.70 18.79
C TYR A 233 18.29 -8.29 19.06
N LYS A 234 18.44 -7.87 20.32
CA LYS A 234 18.26 -6.50 20.79
C LYS A 234 19.53 -6.06 21.48
N GLN A 235 19.96 -4.86 21.21
CA GLN A 235 21.08 -4.22 21.90
C GLN A 235 20.68 -2.84 22.35
N ASP A 236 20.68 -2.63 23.67
CA ASP A 236 20.35 -1.36 24.26
C ASP A 236 21.57 -0.43 24.22
N MET A 237 21.31 0.81 23.82
CA MET A 237 22.29 1.90 23.82
C MET A 237 21.85 2.93 24.86
N ASN A 238 22.70 3.19 25.85
CA ASN A 238 22.52 4.28 26.78
C ASN A 238 23.24 5.52 26.25
N LEU A 239 22.46 6.50 25.82
CA LEU A 239 22.95 7.76 25.25
C LEU A 239 22.73 8.95 26.20
N SER A 240 22.55 8.71 27.50
CA SER A 240 22.26 9.74 28.51
C SER A 240 23.32 10.86 28.60
N HIS A 241 24.57 10.54 28.19
CA HIS A 241 25.68 11.49 28.14
C HIS A 241 25.63 12.44 26.94
N LEU A 242 24.74 12.18 25.95
CA LEU A 242 24.66 13.01 24.75
C LEU A 242 23.74 14.21 24.94
N PRO A 243 24.10 15.40 24.46
CA PRO A 243 23.16 16.53 24.39
C PRO A 243 21.94 16.19 23.50
N SER A 244 20.86 16.94 23.70
CA SER A 244 19.73 16.88 22.76
C SER A 244 20.20 17.35 21.37
N GLY A 245 19.79 16.61 20.33
CA GLY A 245 20.26 16.91 18.97
C GLY A 245 20.01 15.78 17.99
N ASN A 246 20.54 15.97 16.78
CA ASN A 246 20.49 14.98 15.71
C ASN A 246 21.83 14.22 15.63
N TYR A 247 21.72 12.92 15.51
CA TYR A 247 22.85 12.01 15.42
C TYR A 247 22.68 11.06 14.24
N MET A 248 23.77 10.46 13.77
CA MET A 248 23.78 9.43 12.75
C MET A 248 24.22 8.10 13.37
N VAL A 249 23.36 7.09 13.28
CA VAL A 249 23.68 5.72 13.72
C VAL A 249 24.10 4.92 12.50
N LYS A 250 25.37 4.51 12.48
CA LYS A 250 25.94 3.64 11.45
C LYS A 250 26.03 2.22 11.98
N ILE A 251 25.49 1.27 11.23
CA ILE A 251 25.57 -0.15 11.54
C ILE A 251 26.34 -0.82 10.40
N THR A 252 27.30 -1.63 10.76
CA THR A 252 28.11 -2.40 9.80
C THR A 252 27.98 -3.88 10.14
N TYR A 253 27.65 -4.72 9.15
CA TYR A 253 27.59 -6.17 9.28
C TYR A 253 27.83 -6.84 7.92
N GLY A 254 28.59 -7.92 7.90
CA GLY A 254 28.79 -8.73 6.71
C GLY A 254 29.43 -8.00 5.51
N GLY A 255 30.24 -6.97 5.76
CA GLY A 255 30.88 -6.17 4.73
C GLY A 255 30.01 -5.02 4.17
N SER A 256 28.78 -4.89 4.65
CA SER A 256 27.86 -3.80 4.29
C SER A 256 27.66 -2.86 5.48
N SER A 257 27.38 -1.59 5.20
CA SER A 257 27.02 -0.62 6.24
C SER A 257 25.82 0.21 5.84
N GLU A 258 25.04 0.59 6.84
CA GLU A 258 23.90 1.49 6.68
C GLU A 258 23.88 2.53 7.78
N THR A 259 23.34 3.71 7.45
CA THR A 259 23.29 4.84 8.37
C THR A 259 21.86 5.34 8.50
N LYS A 260 21.42 5.59 9.73
CA LYS A 260 20.10 6.14 10.05
C LYS A 260 20.22 7.36 10.95
N LYS A 261 19.29 8.30 10.76
CA LYS A 261 19.16 9.47 11.65
C LYS A 261 18.55 9.03 12.99
N LEU A 262 19.09 9.53 14.10
CA LEU A 262 18.55 9.42 15.45
C LEU A 262 18.35 10.82 16.01
N ILE A 263 17.19 11.07 16.60
CA ILE A 263 16.87 12.31 17.29
C ILE A 263 16.92 12.02 18.78
N VAL A 264 17.80 12.71 19.50
CA VAL A 264 17.89 12.67 20.97
C VAL A 264 17.22 13.93 21.51
N LYS A 265 16.23 13.76 22.39
CA LYS A 265 15.49 14.87 23.05
C LYS A 265 16.14 15.27 24.36
#